data_3b9e074a4bf03e2af8ba056141019194
#
_entry.id   3b9e074a4bf03e2af8ba056141019194
#
_cell.length_a   1.000
_cell.length_b   1.000
_cell.length_c   1.000
_cell.angle_alpha   90.00
_cell.angle_beta   90.00
_cell.angle_gamma   90.00
#
_symmetry.space_group_name_H-M   'P 1'
#
loop_
_entity.id
_entity.type
_entity.pdbx_description
1 polymer ?
#
loop_
_entity_poly.entity_id
_entity_poly.type
_entity_poly.pdbx_seq_one_letter_code
_entity_poly.pdbx_strand_id
1 'polypeptide(L)'
;MKNKGVVIIVFLAFIAVLGCIVVNHYDSMRYDLDYGLPQVRLEFPLRADTLSRDYWIEKCKAEVVDADGFRRTATMDVNVKGRGNSTFAQPKRPYNIKLEEPLSLLGLPSRKRYVLLANFFDHSLMRNALAFEVARRTSLAPTTPKGCYVELVVNGESQGVYYLCERAKDMVSKESILLEFDTYAYDEDKIVFKTKRNGLPVSVRQPEDLPKPLRKKMEMLVNSLDSLPSEHVDVLSFVDYFIVQELCQNGEPNGPRSCFVHSTSDEQFAAGPVWDFDLAFNTVGIDTMKEIRPAESSQYGVHELAPDSFYISEALWYKEYLKSPKFVQLLKERWWVLRPQFESLTTFVDSLDGLIRKAAVDDQTKWNNMDGVRYDTCTTYPSAFENLRCVYEERIVKLDSLITSLSVSL
;
A
#
# COMPACT_ATOMS: atom_id res chain seq x y z
N MET A 1 69.20 2.13 21.49
CA MET A 1 68.24 1.28 20.71
C MET A 1 67.13 0.63 21.54
N LYS A 2 67.09 0.71 22.87
CA LYS A 2 66.07 0.06 23.73
C LYS A 2 64.67 0.73 23.77
N ASN A 3 64.57 2.02 23.44
CA ASN A 3 63.26 2.75 23.57
C ASN A 3 62.29 2.59 22.35
N LYS A 4 62.78 2.15 21.18
CA LYS A 4 61.86 2.00 20.01
C LYS A 4 60.94 0.78 20.11
N GLY A 5 61.38 -0.29 20.76
CA GLY A 5 60.55 -1.50 20.97
C GLY A 5 59.41 -1.27 21.97
N VAL A 6 59.65 -0.51 23.02
CA VAL A 6 58.61 -0.18 24.04
C VAL A 6 57.52 0.71 23.46
N VAL A 7 57.86 1.69 22.60
CA VAL A 7 56.87 2.58 21.95
C VAL A 7 55.98 1.79 20.98
N ILE A 8 56.54 0.84 20.24
CA ILE A 8 55.77 0.01 19.31
C ILE A 8 54.79 -0.91 20.07
N ILE A 9 55.22 -1.50 21.18
CA ILE A 9 54.36 -2.39 22.01
C ILE A 9 53.22 -1.58 22.64
N VAL A 10 53.46 -0.37 23.12
CA VAL A 10 52.42 0.51 23.70
C VAL A 10 51.43 0.94 22.62
N PHE A 11 51.91 1.25 21.43
CA PHE A 11 51.05 1.63 20.29
C PHE A 11 50.17 0.48 19.81
N LEU A 12 50.70 -0.74 19.71
CA LEU A 12 49.95 -1.93 19.36
C LEU A 12 48.90 -2.30 20.45
N ALA A 13 49.26 -2.17 21.73
CA ALA A 13 48.33 -2.36 22.83
C ALA A 13 47.19 -1.31 22.82
N PHE A 14 47.47 -0.06 22.47
CA PHE A 14 46.49 1.00 22.35
C PHE A 14 45.53 0.75 21.18
N ILE A 15 46.02 0.29 20.02
CA ILE A 15 45.21 -0.14 18.89
C ILE A 15 44.32 -1.32 19.25
N ALA A 16 44.86 -2.32 19.96
CA ALA A 16 44.08 -3.47 20.39
C ALA A 16 42.97 -3.09 21.40
N VAL A 17 43.25 -2.20 22.35
CA VAL A 17 42.25 -1.68 23.27
C VAL A 17 41.19 -0.84 22.58
N LEU A 18 41.59 0.05 21.66
CA LEU A 18 40.67 0.79 20.80
C LEU A 18 39.81 -0.15 19.95
N GLY A 19 40.43 -1.19 19.35
CA GLY A 19 39.69 -2.21 18.60
C GLY A 19 38.69 -2.95 19.47
N CYS A 20 39.05 -3.37 20.69
CA CYS A 20 38.15 -4.00 21.65
C CYS A 20 37.01 -3.05 22.11
N ILE A 21 37.31 -1.77 22.32
CA ILE A 21 36.29 -0.76 22.70
C ILE A 21 35.32 -0.55 21.52
N VAL A 22 35.82 -0.45 20.31
CA VAL A 22 34.99 -0.28 19.11
C VAL A 22 34.14 -1.54 18.89
N VAL A 23 34.69 -2.74 18.98
CA VAL A 23 33.93 -3.99 18.84
C VAL A 23 32.89 -4.12 19.95
N ASN A 24 33.21 -3.88 21.21
CA ASN A 24 32.25 -3.91 22.32
C ASN A 24 31.15 -2.83 22.15
N HIS A 25 31.50 -1.67 21.61
CA HIS A 25 30.52 -0.62 21.33
C HIS A 25 29.59 -0.99 20.18
N TYR A 26 30.12 -1.66 19.14
CA TYR A 26 29.31 -2.19 18.04
C TYR A 26 28.43 -3.36 18.50
N ASP A 27 28.93 -4.28 19.30
CA ASP A 27 28.13 -5.39 19.84
C ASP A 27 27.01 -4.89 20.77
N SER A 28 27.24 -3.81 21.51
CA SER A 28 26.19 -3.17 22.35
C SER A 28 25.09 -2.47 21.54
N MET A 29 25.25 -2.30 20.24
CA MET A 29 24.29 -1.72 19.31
C MET A 29 23.57 -2.76 18.45
N ARG A 30 23.89 -4.04 18.60
CA ARG A 30 23.27 -5.12 17.86
C ARG A 30 22.11 -5.71 18.63
N TYR A 31 20.97 -5.80 17.96
CA TYR A 31 19.78 -6.50 18.44
C TYR A 31 19.78 -7.94 17.95
N ASP A 32 19.33 -8.85 18.77
CA ASP A 32 19.04 -10.21 18.36
C ASP A 32 17.66 -10.24 17.69
N LEU A 33 17.60 -10.69 16.45
CA LEU A 33 16.39 -10.66 15.63
C LEU A 33 15.89 -12.09 15.43
N ASP A 34 14.73 -12.39 16.00
CA ASP A 34 14.12 -13.73 15.93
C ASP A 34 13.82 -14.19 14.50
N TYR A 35 13.53 -13.25 13.58
CA TYR A 35 13.08 -13.54 12.22
C TYR A 35 14.04 -13.09 11.13
N GLY A 36 15.11 -12.37 11.46
CA GLY A 36 15.98 -11.75 10.47
C GLY A 36 15.29 -10.65 9.66
N LEU A 37 14.15 -10.13 10.13
CA LEU A 37 13.49 -8.96 9.57
C LEU A 37 14.06 -7.69 10.19
N PRO A 38 14.17 -6.59 9.41
CA PRO A 38 14.44 -5.28 10.02
C PRO A 38 13.36 -4.94 11.04
N GLN A 39 13.69 -4.15 12.07
CA GLN A 39 12.74 -3.72 13.08
C GLN A 39 12.51 -2.21 13.04
N VAL A 40 11.25 -1.82 13.21
CA VAL A 40 10.87 -0.48 13.66
C VAL A 40 10.46 -0.57 15.11
N ARG A 41 11.20 0.10 15.99
CA ARG A 41 10.97 0.10 17.43
C ARG A 41 10.38 1.43 17.84
N LEU A 42 9.22 1.41 18.49
CA LEU A 42 8.50 2.60 18.95
C LEU A 42 8.35 2.55 20.47
N GLU A 43 8.67 3.65 21.12
CA GLU A 43 8.39 3.86 22.54
C GLU A 43 7.39 4.99 22.69
N PHE A 44 6.26 4.68 23.31
CA PHE A 44 5.22 5.66 23.61
C PHE A 44 5.38 6.20 25.02
N PRO A 45 5.11 7.50 25.25
CA PRO A 45 5.02 8.04 26.58
C PRO A 45 3.79 7.50 27.33
N LEU A 46 2.81 6.97 26.63
CA LEU A 46 1.58 6.35 27.11
C LEU A 46 1.52 4.90 26.65
N ARG A 47 0.58 4.11 27.23
CA ARG A 47 0.35 2.73 26.78
C ARG A 47 -0.19 2.69 25.35
N ALA A 48 0.13 1.63 24.62
CA ALA A 48 -0.32 1.42 23.24
C ALA A 48 -1.85 1.37 23.09
N ASP A 49 -2.58 1.02 24.14
CA ASP A 49 -4.04 0.99 24.19
C ASP A 49 -4.68 2.39 24.10
N THR A 50 -3.88 3.44 24.26
CA THR A 50 -4.33 4.83 24.06
C THR A 50 -4.13 5.37 22.65
N LEU A 51 -3.68 4.52 21.70
CA LEU A 51 -3.52 4.91 20.32
C LEU A 51 -4.85 5.39 19.72
N SER A 52 -4.85 6.57 19.08
CA SER A 52 -6.02 7.18 18.45
C SER A 52 -5.78 7.45 16.96
N ARG A 53 -6.88 7.50 16.17
CA ARG A 53 -6.87 8.01 14.79
C ARG A 53 -7.02 9.53 14.72
N ASP A 54 -7.54 10.16 15.76
CA ASP A 54 -8.00 11.55 15.70
C ASP A 54 -6.87 12.52 16.02
N TYR A 55 -5.95 12.11 16.88
CA TYR A 55 -4.83 12.95 17.30
C TYR A 55 -3.49 12.22 17.23
N TRP A 56 -2.41 12.99 17.10
CA TRP A 56 -1.05 12.51 17.15
C TRP A 56 -0.60 12.36 18.60
N ILE A 57 -0.01 11.22 18.94
CA ILE A 57 0.77 11.05 20.16
C ILE A 57 2.14 11.63 19.83
N GLU A 58 2.48 12.72 20.51
CA GLU A 58 3.74 13.44 20.31
C GLU A 58 4.85 12.87 21.16
N LYS A 59 6.10 13.14 20.78
CA LYS A 59 7.31 12.78 21.55
C LYS A 59 7.44 11.27 21.79
N CYS A 60 6.88 10.45 20.93
CA CYS A 60 7.27 9.04 20.86
C CYS A 60 8.73 8.95 20.42
N LYS A 61 9.42 7.90 20.87
CA LYS A 61 10.77 7.60 20.40
C LYS A 61 10.70 6.51 19.34
N ALA A 62 11.56 6.61 18.33
CA ALA A 62 11.69 5.58 17.31
C ALA A 62 13.16 5.23 17.07
N GLU A 63 13.39 3.95 16.79
CA GLU A 63 14.66 3.42 16.30
C GLU A 63 14.38 2.49 15.12
N VAL A 64 15.31 2.43 14.18
CA VAL A 64 15.28 1.49 13.06
C VAL A 64 16.51 0.59 13.12
N VAL A 65 16.25 -0.71 13.10
CA VAL A 65 17.25 -1.77 13.13
C VAL A 65 17.18 -2.52 11.82
N ASP A 66 18.31 -2.76 11.18
CA ASP A 66 18.39 -3.49 9.91
C ASP A 66 18.31 -5.00 10.12
N ALA A 67 18.12 -5.77 9.04
CA ALA A 67 18.02 -7.23 9.09
C ALA A 67 19.25 -7.94 9.66
N ASP A 68 20.40 -7.29 9.70
CA ASP A 68 21.62 -7.77 10.35
C ASP A 68 21.67 -7.53 11.87
N GLY A 69 20.61 -6.89 12.42
CA GLY A 69 20.51 -6.54 13.83
C GLY A 69 21.18 -5.23 14.22
N PHE A 70 21.83 -4.53 13.29
CA PHE A 70 22.47 -3.25 13.61
C PHE A 70 21.47 -2.09 13.57
N ARG A 71 21.55 -1.23 14.59
CA ARG A 71 20.77 0.00 14.63
C ARG A 71 21.25 0.97 13.56
N ARG A 72 20.32 1.36 12.65
CA ARG A 72 20.62 2.27 11.52
C ARG A 72 20.26 3.73 11.80
N THR A 73 19.45 3.99 12.81
CA THR A 73 19.14 5.35 13.23
C THR A 73 19.50 5.56 14.69
N ALA A 74 19.90 6.78 15.04
CA ALA A 74 19.84 7.18 16.43
C ALA A 74 18.38 7.16 16.89
N THR A 75 18.15 7.10 18.20
CA THR A 75 16.80 7.31 18.76
C THR A 75 16.32 8.69 18.35
N MET A 76 15.17 8.76 17.67
CA MET A 76 14.60 9.98 17.12
C MET A 76 13.23 10.27 17.73
N ASP A 77 12.90 11.55 17.82
CA ASP A 77 11.54 11.98 18.17
C ASP A 77 10.61 11.82 16.98
N VAL A 78 9.47 11.18 17.22
CA VAL A 78 8.43 10.97 16.20
C VAL A 78 7.05 11.21 16.79
N ASN A 79 6.11 11.59 15.94
CA ASN A 79 4.71 11.58 16.31
C ASN A 79 4.04 10.37 15.66
N VAL A 80 3.18 9.68 16.42
CA VAL A 80 2.51 8.46 15.99
C VAL A 80 1.01 8.60 16.17
N LYS A 81 0.23 8.08 15.22
CA LYS A 81 -1.21 7.91 15.39
C LYS A 81 -1.71 6.68 14.65
N GLY A 82 -2.84 6.17 15.07
CA GLY A 82 -3.55 5.13 14.35
C GLY A 82 -4.01 5.58 12.96
N ARG A 83 -4.27 4.61 12.08
CA ARG A 83 -4.82 4.84 10.73
C ARG A 83 -5.80 3.74 10.35
N GLY A 84 -6.46 3.94 9.19
CA GLY A 84 -7.48 3.03 8.66
C GLY A 84 -8.85 3.21 9.36
N ASN A 85 -9.87 2.64 8.77
CA ASN A 85 -11.23 2.62 9.30
C ASN A 85 -11.51 1.26 9.96
N SER A 86 -11.91 0.27 9.17
CA SER A 86 -12.17 -1.10 9.63
C SER A 86 -10.92 -1.77 10.24
N THR A 87 -9.74 -1.52 9.66
CA THR A 87 -8.48 -2.09 10.16
C THR A 87 -8.04 -1.52 11.51
N PHE A 88 -8.38 -0.27 11.82
CA PHE A 88 -8.07 0.30 13.14
C PHE A 88 -8.91 -0.28 14.27
N ALA A 89 -10.10 -0.78 13.97
CA ALA A 89 -10.97 -1.45 14.93
C ALA A 89 -10.49 -2.86 15.31
N GLN A 90 -9.47 -3.37 14.59
CA GLN A 90 -8.92 -4.69 14.83
C GLN A 90 -7.86 -4.70 15.94
N PRO A 91 -7.57 -5.86 16.56
CA PRO A 91 -6.52 -5.97 17.58
C PRO A 91 -5.14 -5.54 17.08
N LYS A 92 -4.75 -5.95 15.88
CA LYS A 92 -3.51 -5.55 15.21
C LYS A 92 -3.75 -4.25 14.42
N ARG A 93 -3.34 -3.14 15.00
CA ARG A 93 -3.64 -1.80 14.47
C ARG A 93 -2.54 -1.28 13.55
N PRO A 94 -2.91 -0.60 12.45
CA PRO A 94 -1.94 0.09 11.59
C PRO A 94 -1.60 1.49 12.12
N TYR A 95 -0.41 1.99 11.77
CA TYR A 95 0.14 3.25 12.29
C TYR A 95 0.50 4.23 11.18
N ASN A 96 0.38 5.52 11.48
CA ASN A 96 1.07 6.61 10.80
C ASN A 96 2.24 7.07 11.69
N ILE A 97 3.41 7.22 11.08
CA ILE A 97 4.61 7.78 11.72
C ILE A 97 4.92 9.11 11.04
N LYS A 98 5.19 10.14 11.85
CA LYS A 98 5.62 11.47 11.38
C LYS A 98 6.95 11.82 12.05
N LEU A 99 7.98 11.93 11.23
CA LEU A 99 9.31 12.36 11.63
C LEU A 99 9.36 13.90 11.75
N GLU A 100 10.30 14.43 12.51
CA GLU A 100 10.56 15.87 12.56
C GLU A 100 11.08 16.37 11.22
N GLU A 101 12.08 15.66 10.63
CA GLU A 101 12.64 15.97 9.32
C GLU A 101 12.55 14.74 8.40
N PRO A 102 12.53 14.95 7.06
CA PRO A 102 12.55 13.84 6.12
C PRO A 102 13.80 12.97 6.28
N LEU A 103 13.61 11.67 6.42
CA LEU A 103 14.68 10.69 6.54
C LEU A 103 14.36 9.46 5.70
N SER A 104 15.37 8.81 5.13
CA SER A 104 15.26 7.50 4.49
C SER A 104 15.27 6.41 5.57
N LEU A 105 14.23 5.60 5.63
CA LEU A 105 14.15 4.43 6.51
C LEU A 105 14.32 3.16 5.69
N LEU A 106 15.27 2.30 6.05
CA LEU A 106 15.49 0.98 5.42
C LEU A 106 15.60 1.04 3.88
N GLY A 107 16.25 2.06 3.35
CA GLY A 107 16.42 2.25 1.90
C GLY A 107 15.19 2.82 1.17
N LEU A 108 14.09 3.08 1.87
CA LEU A 108 12.94 3.77 1.27
C LEU A 108 13.27 5.23 0.96
N PRO A 109 12.59 5.86 -0.01
CA PRO A 109 12.77 7.27 -0.29
C PRO A 109 12.64 8.14 0.96
N SER A 110 13.46 9.20 1.07
CA SER A 110 13.40 10.12 2.20
C SER A 110 12.04 10.82 2.27
N ARG A 111 11.30 10.58 3.37
CA ARG A 111 9.97 11.13 3.62
C ARG A 111 9.85 11.62 5.05
N LYS A 112 8.97 12.59 5.26
CA LYS A 112 8.59 13.06 6.61
C LYS A 112 7.56 12.15 7.26
N ARG A 113 6.85 11.33 6.48
CA ARG A 113 5.77 10.47 6.95
C ARG A 113 5.84 9.10 6.29
N TYR A 114 5.64 8.08 7.11
CA TYR A 114 5.53 6.69 6.69
C TYR A 114 4.27 6.06 7.31
N VAL A 115 3.87 4.93 6.76
CA VAL A 115 2.82 4.10 7.34
C VAL A 115 3.33 2.71 7.63
N LEU A 116 2.79 2.10 8.67
CA LEU A 116 2.92 0.69 9.00
C LEU A 116 1.57 0.04 8.77
N LEU A 117 1.44 -0.71 7.67
CA LEU A 117 0.25 -1.48 7.35
C LEU A 117 0.25 -2.76 8.17
N ALA A 118 -0.82 -3.01 8.89
CA ALA A 118 -0.96 -4.20 9.73
C ALA A 118 -1.35 -5.45 8.93
N ASN A 119 -1.98 -5.26 7.77
CA ASN A 119 -2.49 -6.33 6.88
C ASN A 119 -3.36 -7.36 7.63
N PHE A 120 -4.15 -6.92 8.62
CA PHE A 120 -4.89 -7.83 9.52
C PHE A 120 -5.91 -8.70 8.77
N PHE A 121 -6.55 -8.16 7.74
CA PHE A 121 -7.54 -8.90 6.92
C PHE A 121 -6.89 -9.78 5.84
N ASP A 122 -5.63 -9.57 5.57
CA ASP A 122 -4.85 -10.32 4.59
C ASP A 122 -4.06 -11.42 5.30
N HIS A 123 -4.56 -12.64 5.28
CA HIS A 123 -3.90 -13.77 5.95
C HIS A 123 -2.56 -14.16 5.32
N SER A 124 -2.30 -13.74 4.07
CA SER A 124 -0.98 -13.89 3.45
C SER A 124 0.00 -12.79 3.85
N LEU A 125 -0.49 -11.64 4.36
CA LEU A 125 0.26 -10.41 4.62
C LEU A 125 0.91 -9.78 3.36
N MET A 126 0.67 -10.30 2.14
CA MET A 126 1.43 -9.96 0.92
C MET A 126 0.64 -9.17 -0.13
N ARG A 127 -0.72 -9.10 -0.03
CA ARG A 127 -1.56 -8.53 -1.09
C ARG A 127 -1.19 -7.10 -1.46
N ASN A 128 -1.00 -6.23 -0.47
CA ASN A 128 -0.55 -4.85 -0.73
C ASN A 128 0.83 -4.79 -1.40
N ALA A 129 1.79 -5.61 -0.94
CA ALA A 129 3.13 -5.65 -1.51
C ALA A 129 3.12 -6.13 -2.97
N LEU A 130 2.36 -7.20 -3.28
CA LEU A 130 2.21 -7.73 -4.63
C LEU A 130 1.51 -6.71 -5.54
N ALA A 131 0.41 -6.11 -5.10
CA ALA A 131 -0.32 -5.11 -5.90
C ALA A 131 0.54 -3.87 -6.21
N PHE A 132 1.33 -3.41 -5.25
CA PHE A 132 2.29 -2.32 -5.50
C PHE A 132 3.38 -2.76 -6.48
N GLU A 133 3.82 -4.01 -6.45
CA GLU A 133 4.80 -4.51 -7.43
C GLU A 133 4.18 -4.65 -8.83
N VAL A 134 2.93 -5.12 -8.94
CA VAL A 134 2.17 -5.11 -10.20
C VAL A 134 2.09 -3.69 -10.76
N ALA A 135 1.70 -2.71 -9.95
CA ALA A 135 1.61 -1.31 -10.39
C ALA A 135 2.97 -0.72 -10.80
N ARG A 136 4.06 -1.11 -10.15
CA ARG A 136 5.43 -0.69 -10.54
C ARG A 136 5.88 -1.19 -11.91
N ARG A 137 5.25 -2.22 -12.47
CA ARG A 137 5.51 -2.69 -13.85
C ARG A 137 4.80 -1.85 -14.90
N THR A 138 4.00 -0.88 -14.51
CA THR A 138 3.16 -0.06 -15.38
C THR A 138 3.61 1.41 -15.40
N SER A 139 2.89 2.26 -16.13
CA SER A 139 3.09 3.71 -16.10
C SER A 139 2.80 4.35 -14.73
N LEU A 140 2.14 3.60 -13.81
CA LEU A 140 1.83 4.07 -12.46
C LEU A 140 3.05 4.00 -11.51
N ALA A 141 4.18 3.44 -11.96
CA ALA A 141 5.39 3.28 -11.14
C ALA A 141 5.83 4.53 -10.37
N PRO A 142 5.81 5.76 -10.94
CA PRO A 142 6.22 6.98 -10.24
C PRO A 142 5.33 7.33 -9.06
N THR A 143 4.05 6.95 -9.10
CA THR A 143 3.05 7.23 -8.07
C THR A 143 2.69 6.02 -7.21
N THR A 144 3.43 4.92 -7.36
CA THR A 144 3.23 3.70 -6.56
C THR A 144 4.12 3.70 -5.32
N PRO A 145 3.54 3.54 -4.11
CA PRO A 145 4.31 3.52 -2.87
C PRO A 145 5.36 2.40 -2.86
N LYS A 146 6.55 2.70 -2.35
CA LYS A 146 7.58 1.72 -2.02
C LYS A 146 7.44 1.32 -0.57
N GLY A 147 7.80 0.08 -0.25
CA GLY A 147 7.75 -0.42 1.12
C GLY A 147 8.63 -1.65 1.32
N CYS A 148 8.76 -2.05 2.58
CA CYS A 148 9.47 -3.25 3.00
C CYS A 148 8.79 -3.87 4.23
N TYR A 149 9.01 -5.16 4.44
CA TYR A 149 8.56 -5.83 5.66
C TYR A 149 9.46 -5.51 6.82
N VAL A 150 8.83 -5.31 7.96
CA VAL A 150 9.49 -5.07 9.24
C VAL A 150 8.77 -5.81 10.35
N GLU A 151 9.49 -6.15 11.39
CA GLU A 151 8.88 -6.43 12.68
C GLU A 151 8.66 -5.10 13.40
N LEU A 152 7.43 -4.86 13.87
CA LEU A 152 7.13 -3.70 14.71
C LEU A 152 7.28 -4.10 16.18
N VAL A 153 8.06 -3.34 16.92
CA VAL A 153 8.20 -3.47 18.37
C VAL A 153 7.68 -2.21 19.04
N VAL A 154 6.72 -2.34 19.95
CA VAL A 154 6.12 -1.20 20.67
C VAL A 154 6.33 -1.39 22.16
N ASN A 155 6.99 -0.42 22.82
CA ASN A 155 7.32 -0.47 24.24
C ASN A 155 8.02 -1.77 24.65
N GLY A 156 8.91 -2.28 23.79
CA GLY A 156 9.65 -3.53 24.00
C GLY A 156 8.92 -4.82 23.61
N GLU A 157 7.62 -4.74 23.25
CA GLU A 157 6.83 -5.91 22.86
C GLU A 157 6.68 -5.99 21.35
N SER A 158 6.99 -7.16 20.75
CA SER A 158 6.76 -7.43 19.33
C SER A 158 5.27 -7.32 19.00
N GLN A 159 4.94 -6.59 17.96
CA GLN A 159 3.60 -6.50 17.38
C GLN A 159 3.47 -7.36 16.11
N GLY A 160 4.52 -8.11 15.75
CA GLY A 160 4.56 -8.99 14.58
C GLY A 160 4.93 -8.25 13.29
N VAL A 161 4.52 -8.82 12.17
CA VAL A 161 4.90 -8.39 10.82
C VAL A 161 4.07 -7.21 10.36
N TYR A 162 4.75 -6.14 9.93
CA TYR A 162 4.14 -4.97 9.30
C TYR A 162 4.79 -4.68 7.94
N TYR A 163 4.04 -4.01 7.07
CA TYR A 163 4.60 -3.46 5.85
C TYR A 163 4.81 -1.96 6.03
N LEU A 164 6.07 -1.55 6.20
CA LEU A 164 6.47 -0.15 6.26
C LEU A 164 6.51 0.41 4.85
N CYS A 165 5.73 1.46 4.56
CA CYS A 165 5.72 2.05 3.22
C CYS A 165 5.46 3.57 3.21
N GLU A 166 5.65 4.16 2.04
CA GLU A 166 5.25 5.53 1.74
C GLU A 166 3.71 5.63 1.73
N ARG A 167 3.18 6.83 1.91
CA ARG A 167 1.72 7.08 1.85
C ARG A 167 1.30 7.45 0.45
N ALA A 168 0.13 6.99 0.02
CA ALA A 168 -0.45 7.37 -1.29
C ALA A 168 -0.43 8.88 -1.53
N LYS A 169 -0.84 9.68 -0.53
CA LYS A 169 -0.84 11.16 -0.64
C LYS A 169 0.55 11.75 -0.94
N ASP A 170 1.63 11.10 -0.51
CA ASP A 170 3.00 11.63 -0.69
C ASP A 170 3.63 11.17 -2.03
N MET A 171 2.86 10.43 -2.86
CA MET A 171 3.32 9.93 -4.15
C MET A 171 3.19 10.95 -5.28
N VAL A 172 2.42 11.99 -5.08
CA VAL A 172 2.24 13.07 -6.06
C VAL A 172 2.96 14.34 -5.62
N SER A 173 3.29 15.22 -6.58
CA SER A 173 3.87 16.52 -6.28
C SER A 173 2.96 17.34 -5.36
N LYS A 174 3.54 18.18 -4.50
CA LYS A 174 2.79 19.07 -3.62
C LYS A 174 1.93 20.10 -4.37
N GLU A 175 2.32 20.39 -5.59
CA GLU A 175 1.63 21.32 -6.49
C GLU A 175 0.48 20.64 -7.24
N SER A 176 0.45 19.30 -7.27
CA SER A 176 -0.62 18.55 -7.94
C SER A 176 -1.93 18.59 -7.15
N ILE A 177 -3.02 18.59 -7.88
CA ILE A 177 -4.33 18.28 -7.30
C ILE A 177 -4.37 16.77 -7.05
N LEU A 178 -4.81 16.35 -5.87
CA LEU A 178 -5.08 14.95 -5.55
C LEU A 178 -6.54 14.82 -5.11
N LEU A 179 -7.27 14.03 -5.83
CA LEU A 179 -8.68 13.70 -5.58
C LEU A 179 -8.79 12.25 -5.12
N GLU A 180 -9.74 12.00 -4.26
CA GLU A 180 -10.10 10.65 -3.84
C GLU A 180 -11.60 10.46 -4.03
N PHE A 181 -11.95 9.38 -4.70
CA PHE A 181 -13.31 8.89 -4.82
C PHE A 181 -13.51 7.86 -3.71
N ASP A 182 -14.29 8.22 -2.70
CA ASP A 182 -14.44 7.43 -1.49
C ASP A 182 -15.82 7.61 -0.88
N THR A 183 -16.57 6.52 -0.75
CA THR A 183 -17.89 6.51 -0.15
C THR A 183 -17.88 6.82 1.34
N TYR A 184 -16.79 6.53 2.06
CA TYR A 184 -16.61 6.94 3.46
C TYR A 184 -16.58 8.45 3.66
N ALA A 185 -16.38 9.23 2.58
CA ALA A 185 -16.46 10.67 2.65
C ALA A 185 -17.85 11.17 3.07
N TYR A 186 -18.91 10.37 2.89
CA TYR A 186 -20.25 10.70 3.39
C TYR A 186 -20.30 10.73 4.91
N ASP A 187 -19.68 9.74 5.55
CA ASP A 187 -19.71 9.61 7.01
C ASP A 187 -18.77 10.61 7.70
N GLU A 188 -17.77 11.10 6.94
CA GLU A 188 -16.74 11.99 7.46
C GLU A 188 -16.98 13.48 7.12
N ASP A 189 -18.09 13.81 6.47
CA ASP A 189 -18.42 15.17 5.97
C ASP A 189 -17.30 15.78 5.10
N LYS A 190 -16.58 14.94 4.36
CA LYS A 190 -15.43 15.33 3.55
C LYS A 190 -15.73 15.44 2.06
N ILE A 191 -16.98 15.29 1.66
CA ILE A 191 -17.37 15.42 0.27
C ILE A 191 -17.31 16.89 -0.13
N VAL A 192 -16.48 17.17 -1.14
CA VAL A 192 -16.40 18.49 -1.73
C VAL A 192 -17.46 18.67 -2.81
N PHE A 193 -17.68 17.63 -3.63
CA PHE A 193 -18.74 17.57 -4.65
C PHE A 193 -19.00 16.13 -5.08
N LYS A 194 -20.08 15.93 -5.87
CA LYS A 194 -20.41 14.66 -6.50
C LYS A 194 -20.29 14.79 -8.01
N THR A 195 -19.86 13.75 -8.71
CA THR A 195 -19.91 13.74 -10.17
C THR A 195 -21.35 13.79 -10.65
N LYS A 196 -21.60 14.48 -11.78
CA LYS A 196 -22.96 14.72 -12.26
C LYS A 196 -23.64 13.47 -12.80
N ARG A 197 -22.87 12.59 -13.47
CA ARG A 197 -23.42 11.43 -14.15
C ARG A 197 -23.63 10.26 -13.19
N ASN A 198 -22.60 9.90 -12.45
CA ASN A 198 -22.59 8.69 -11.62
C ASN A 198 -22.79 8.99 -10.12
N GLY A 199 -22.86 10.27 -9.74
CA GLY A 199 -23.04 10.66 -8.33
C GLY A 199 -21.87 10.28 -7.42
N LEU A 200 -20.66 10.02 -7.99
CA LEU A 200 -19.50 9.58 -7.24
C LEU A 200 -19.05 10.66 -6.25
N PRO A 201 -18.83 10.32 -4.99
CA PRO A 201 -18.35 11.27 -3.99
C PRO A 201 -16.87 11.59 -4.22
N VAL A 202 -16.54 12.87 -4.22
CA VAL A 202 -15.18 13.35 -4.46
C VAL A 202 -14.69 14.15 -3.26
N SER A 203 -13.59 13.73 -2.70
CA SER A 203 -12.82 14.44 -1.68
C SER A 203 -11.56 15.03 -2.27
N VAL A 204 -11.22 16.26 -1.89
CA VAL A 204 -9.94 16.87 -2.26
C VAL A 204 -8.93 16.59 -1.16
N ARG A 205 -7.91 15.82 -1.49
CA ARG A 205 -6.83 15.46 -0.57
C ARG A 205 -5.66 16.45 -0.65
N GLN A 206 -5.54 17.16 -1.78
CA GLN A 206 -4.57 18.21 -2.05
C GLN A 206 -5.10 19.11 -3.18
N PRO A 207 -5.00 20.44 -3.04
CA PRO A 207 -4.53 21.21 -1.87
C PRO A 207 -5.50 21.14 -0.67
N GLU A 208 -5.02 21.52 0.52
CA GLU A 208 -5.86 21.58 1.73
C GLU A 208 -6.89 22.73 1.65
N ASP A 209 -6.48 23.88 1.10
CA ASP A 209 -7.34 25.03 0.83
C ASP A 209 -7.81 25.01 -0.63
N LEU A 210 -9.11 25.03 -0.83
CA LEU A 210 -9.74 24.98 -2.15
C LEU A 210 -10.51 26.28 -2.46
N PRO A 211 -9.87 27.27 -3.10
CA PRO A 211 -10.56 28.47 -3.52
C PRO A 211 -11.70 28.18 -4.50
N LYS A 212 -12.81 28.94 -4.40
CA LYS A 212 -14.00 28.71 -5.24
C LYS A 212 -13.72 28.61 -6.76
N PRO A 213 -12.84 29.43 -7.38
CA PRO A 213 -12.54 29.29 -8.80
C PRO A 213 -11.90 27.95 -9.14
N LEU A 214 -10.92 27.48 -8.30
CA LEU A 214 -10.24 26.22 -8.47
C LEU A 214 -11.24 25.06 -8.30
N ARG A 215 -12.10 25.12 -7.28
CA ARG A 215 -13.17 24.12 -7.06
C ARG A 215 -14.02 23.96 -8.31
N LYS A 216 -14.50 25.06 -8.91
CA LYS A 216 -15.34 25.01 -10.12
C LYS A 216 -14.61 24.39 -11.31
N LYS A 217 -13.32 24.73 -11.50
CA LYS A 217 -12.49 24.13 -12.55
C LYS A 217 -12.33 22.62 -12.32
N MET A 218 -12.00 22.19 -11.10
CA MET A 218 -11.87 20.78 -10.73
C MET A 218 -13.17 20.02 -10.96
N GLU A 219 -14.31 20.58 -10.55
CA GLU A 219 -15.61 19.97 -10.75
C GLU A 219 -15.94 19.76 -12.25
N MET A 220 -15.57 20.70 -13.11
CA MET A 220 -15.72 20.55 -14.55
C MET A 220 -14.82 19.41 -15.10
N LEU A 221 -13.54 19.41 -14.72
CA LEU A 221 -12.58 18.39 -15.17
C LEU A 221 -12.97 16.99 -14.69
N VAL A 222 -13.37 16.85 -13.41
CA VAL A 222 -13.81 15.56 -12.86
C VAL A 222 -15.07 15.05 -13.55
N ASN A 223 -16.00 15.94 -13.87
CA ASN A 223 -17.20 15.54 -14.63
C ASN A 223 -16.85 15.06 -16.07
N SER A 224 -15.72 15.46 -16.63
CA SER A 224 -15.26 14.95 -17.92
C SER A 224 -14.72 13.51 -17.84
N LEU A 225 -14.30 13.03 -16.65
CA LEU A 225 -13.88 11.64 -16.45
C LEU A 225 -15.04 10.65 -16.65
N ASP A 226 -16.27 11.06 -16.35
CA ASP A 226 -17.47 10.22 -16.49
C ASP A 226 -17.94 10.06 -17.96
N SER A 227 -17.20 10.57 -18.92
CA SER A 227 -17.46 10.44 -20.36
C SER A 227 -16.38 9.58 -21.04
N LEU A 228 -16.45 9.45 -22.37
CA LEU A 228 -15.35 8.85 -23.13
C LEU A 228 -14.03 9.58 -22.86
N PRO A 229 -12.90 8.87 -22.94
CA PRO A 229 -11.59 9.48 -22.71
C PRO A 229 -11.39 10.75 -23.54
N SER A 230 -11.01 11.83 -22.88
CA SER A 230 -10.85 13.16 -23.49
C SER A 230 -9.40 13.63 -23.38
N GLU A 231 -9.11 14.79 -23.95
CA GLU A 231 -7.81 15.46 -23.84
C GLU A 231 -7.43 15.83 -22.38
N HIS A 232 -8.39 15.80 -21.46
CA HIS A 232 -8.18 16.04 -20.05
C HIS A 232 -7.72 14.79 -19.26
N VAL A 233 -7.47 13.69 -19.96
CA VAL A 233 -7.14 12.39 -19.35
C VAL A 233 -5.83 11.86 -19.90
N ASP A 234 -4.89 11.53 -19.03
CA ASP A 234 -3.76 10.65 -19.39
C ASP A 234 -4.27 9.22 -19.56
N VAL A 235 -4.71 8.92 -20.77
CA VAL A 235 -5.39 7.64 -21.10
C VAL A 235 -4.53 6.43 -20.75
N LEU A 236 -3.19 6.54 -20.88
CA LEU A 236 -2.29 5.45 -20.54
C LEU A 236 -2.36 5.08 -19.06
N SER A 237 -2.38 6.08 -18.18
CA SER A 237 -2.50 5.84 -16.74
C SER A 237 -3.83 5.18 -16.37
N PHE A 238 -4.92 5.54 -17.03
CA PHE A 238 -6.23 4.92 -16.80
C PHE A 238 -6.31 3.48 -17.34
N VAL A 239 -5.66 3.18 -18.45
CA VAL A 239 -5.52 1.81 -18.97
C VAL A 239 -4.69 0.96 -17.99
N ASP A 240 -3.56 1.46 -17.55
CA ASP A 240 -2.68 0.73 -16.64
C ASP A 240 -3.34 0.56 -15.27
N TYR A 241 -4.08 1.56 -14.78
CA TYR A 241 -4.87 1.44 -13.55
C TYR A 241 -5.95 0.36 -13.68
N PHE A 242 -6.67 0.30 -14.82
CA PHE A 242 -7.61 -0.78 -15.11
C PHE A 242 -6.93 -2.15 -15.03
N ILE A 243 -5.80 -2.32 -15.71
CA ILE A 243 -5.03 -3.58 -15.70
C ILE A 243 -4.63 -3.97 -14.27
N VAL A 244 -4.12 -3.03 -13.48
CA VAL A 244 -3.70 -3.30 -12.09
C VAL A 244 -4.88 -3.73 -11.23
N GLN A 245 -6.00 -3.00 -11.29
CA GLN A 245 -7.19 -3.32 -10.48
C GLN A 245 -7.79 -4.68 -10.89
N GLU A 246 -7.85 -4.95 -12.19
CA GLU A 246 -8.37 -6.21 -12.73
C GLU A 246 -7.46 -7.40 -12.40
N LEU A 247 -6.14 -7.25 -12.56
CA LEU A 247 -5.18 -8.31 -12.26
C LEU A 247 -5.16 -8.64 -10.78
N CYS A 248 -5.25 -7.62 -9.94
CA CYS A 248 -5.33 -7.80 -8.49
C CYS A 248 -6.73 -8.19 -8.00
N GLN A 249 -7.73 -8.29 -8.87
CA GLN A 249 -9.12 -8.56 -8.48
C GLN A 249 -9.57 -7.66 -7.32
N ASN A 250 -9.30 -6.38 -7.42
CA ASN A 250 -9.66 -5.43 -6.38
C ASN A 250 -11.11 -4.96 -6.54
N GLY A 251 -11.95 -5.27 -5.57
CA GLY A 251 -13.35 -4.86 -5.55
C GLY A 251 -13.61 -3.44 -5.03
N GLU A 252 -12.60 -2.77 -4.47
CA GLU A 252 -12.76 -1.42 -3.88
C GLU A 252 -13.34 -0.37 -4.84
N PRO A 253 -13.00 -0.34 -6.14
CA PRO A 253 -13.59 0.61 -7.08
C PRO A 253 -15.11 0.46 -7.29
N ASN A 254 -15.73 -0.69 -6.99
CA ASN A 254 -17.16 -0.90 -7.19
C ASN A 254 -18.06 -0.13 -6.19
N GLY A 255 -17.57 0.08 -4.97
CA GLY A 255 -18.18 1.05 -4.06
C GLY A 255 -17.09 2.03 -3.71
N PRO A 256 -16.79 3.03 -4.58
CA PRO A 256 -15.47 3.65 -4.64
C PRO A 256 -14.88 3.94 -3.26
N ARG A 257 -13.70 3.36 -3.01
CA ARG A 257 -12.91 3.58 -1.80
C ARG A 257 -11.45 3.62 -2.20
N SER A 258 -10.71 4.54 -1.60
CA SER A 258 -9.28 4.70 -1.86
C SER A 258 -8.92 4.78 -3.35
N CYS A 259 -9.84 5.27 -4.19
CA CYS A 259 -9.62 5.46 -5.63
C CYS A 259 -9.12 6.87 -5.89
N PHE A 260 -7.89 6.99 -6.35
CA PHE A 260 -7.24 8.29 -6.52
C PHE A 260 -7.09 8.67 -7.99
N VAL A 261 -7.17 10.00 -8.21
CA VAL A 261 -6.82 10.66 -9.46
C VAL A 261 -6.04 11.91 -9.12
N HIS A 262 -4.99 12.19 -9.87
CA HIS A 262 -4.15 13.37 -9.64
C HIS A 262 -3.92 14.17 -10.92
N SER A 263 -3.68 15.48 -10.78
CA SER A 263 -3.32 16.30 -11.93
C SER A 263 -1.86 16.06 -12.31
N THR A 264 -1.60 15.87 -13.61
CA THR A 264 -0.25 15.89 -14.20
C THR A 264 0.11 17.31 -14.63
N SER A 265 -0.89 18.09 -14.96
CA SER A 265 -0.86 19.51 -15.27
C SER A 265 -2.20 20.12 -14.84
N ASP A 266 -2.37 21.43 -15.01
CA ASP A 266 -3.62 22.14 -14.70
C ASP A 266 -4.84 21.65 -15.50
N GLU A 267 -4.62 20.87 -16.55
CA GLU A 267 -5.66 20.48 -17.52
C GLU A 267 -5.79 18.97 -17.75
N GLN A 268 -4.91 18.16 -17.16
CA GLN A 268 -4.97 16.72 -17.30
C GLN A 268 -4.95 16.01 -15.95
N PHE A 269 -5.67 14.89 -15.90
CA PHE A 269 -5.68 13.96 -14.80
C PHE A 269 -5.08 12.60 -15.20
N ALA A 270 -4.30 12.02 -14.28
CA ALA A 270 -3.83 10.64 -14.33
C ALA A 270 -4.49 9.82 -13.21
N ALA A 271 -4.72 8.54 -13.47
CA ALA A 271 -5.20 7.61 -12.47
C ALA A 271 -4.09 7.26 -11.45
N GLY A 272 -4.49 6.97 -10.22
CA GLY A 272 -3.58 6.66 -9.12
C GLY A 272 -3.33 7.88 -8.21
N PRO A 273 -2.55 7.70 -7.14
CA PRO A 273 -1.82 6.49 -6.70
C PRO A 273 -2.71 5.26 -6.45
N VAL A 274 -2.14 4.06 -6.61
CA VAL A 274 -2.82 2.82 -6.19
C VAL A 274 -2.70 2.64 -4.68
N TRP A 275 -3.77 2.14 -4.04
CA TRP A 275 -3.84 1.97 -2.60
C TRP A 275 -4.91 0.96 -2.19
N ASP A 276 -4.73 0.32 -1.00
CA ASP A 276 -5.74 -0.46 -0.30
C ASP A 276 -6.14 -1.77 -1.00
N PHE A 277 -5.21 -2.74 -1.00
CA PHE A 277 -5.38 -4.05 -1.62
C PHE A 277 -5.47 -5.20 -0.61
N ASP A 278 -5.77 -4.93 0.65
CA ASP A 278 -5.85 -5.97 1.67
C ASP A 278 -7.03 -6.94 1.47
N LEU A 279 -8.04 -6.55 0.70
CA LEU A 279 -9.18 -7.37 0.27
C LEU A 279 -9.11 -7.79 -1.21
N ALA A 280 -7.99 -7.60 -1.87
CA ALA A 280 -7.79 -7.98 -3.28
C ALA A 280 -7.48 -9.48 -3.45
N PHE A 281 -7.27 -9.93 -4.68
CA PHE A 281 -6.92 -11.30 -5.05
C PHE A 281 -7.96 -12.34 -4.59
N ASN A 282 -9.23 -12.03 -4.88
CA ASN A 282 -10.37 -12.92 -4.59
C ASN A 282 -10.41 -13.43 -3.12
N THR A 283 -9.97 -12.60 -2.19
CA THR A 283 -9.92 -12.93 -0.77
C THR A 283 -11.29 -13.21 -0.20
N VAL A 284 -12.26 -12.45 -0.67
CA VAL A 284 -13.63 -12.48 -0.18
C VAL A 284 -14.51 -13.03 -1.29
N GLY A 285 -15.14 -14.15 -1.04
CA GLY A 285 -16.15 -14.70 -1.96
C GLY A 285 -17.27 -13.67 -2.21
N ILE A 286 -17.89 -13.75 -3.39
CA ILE A 286 -18.94 -12.83 -3.85
C ILE A 286 -20.07 -12.67 -2.83
N ASP A 287 -20.50 -13.76 -2.23
CA ASP A 287 -21.61 -13.75 -1.28
C ASP A 287 -21.23 -12.98 0.00
N THR A 288 -20.00 -13.11 0.45
CA THR A 288 -19.49 -12.37 1.60
C THR A 288 -19.38 -10.87 1.31
N MET A 289 -19.01 -10.47 0.08
CA MET A 289 -19.01 -9.05 -0.32
C MET A 289 -20.43 -8.47 -0.34
N LYS A 290 -21.42 -9.20 -0.81
CA LYS A 290 -22.83 -8.79 -0.75
C LYS A 290 -23.32 -8.60 0.69
N GLU A 291 -22.91 -9.48 1.60
CA GLU A 291 -23.25 -9.38 3.03
C GLU A 291 -22.56 -8.18 3.71
N ILE A 292 -21.31 -7.90 3.36
CA ILE A 292 -20.54 -6.80 3.95
C ILE A 292 -20.99 -5.44 3.42
N ARG A 293 -21.46 -5.36 2.15
CA ARG A 293 -21.78 -4.11 1.46
C ARG A 293 -23.16 -4.10 0.78
N PRO A 294 -24.24 -4.49 1.47
CA PRO A 294 -25.56 -4.62 0.83
C PRO A 294 -26.12 -3.28 0.30
N ALA A 295 -25.82 -2.18 0.97
CA ALA A 295 -26.33 -0.86 0.58
C ALA A 295 -25.55 -0.23 -0.58
N GLU A 296 -24.29 -0.55 -0.75
CA GLU A 296 -23.42 0.00 -1.80
C GLU A 296 -23.64 -0.69 -3.14
N SER A 297 -24.03 -1.97 -3.12
CA SER A 297 -24.29 -2.75 -4.33
C SER A 297 -25.41 -2.17 -5.20
N SER A 298 -26.42 -1.56 -4.59
CA SER A 298 -27.56 -1.00 -5.32
C SER A 298 -27.34 0.43 -5.84
N GLN A 299 -26.51 1.21 -5.18
CA GLN A 299 -26.33 2.63 -5.50
C GLN A 299 -25.28 2.91 -6.58
N TYR A 300 -24.24 2.07 -6.67
CA TYR A 300 -23.10 2.26 -7.58
C TYR A 300 -22.96 1.16 -8.63
N GLY A 301 -23.95 0.27 -8.78
CA GLY A 301 -23.97 -0.77 -9.81
C GLY A 301 -22.94 -1.87 -9.56
N VAL A 302 -22.79 -2.28 -8.30
CA VAL A 302 -21.90 -3.42 -7.97
C VAL A 302 -22.36 -4.65 -8.71
N HIS A 303 -21.55 -5.09 -9.67
CA HIS A 303 -21.75 -6.33 -10.39
C HIS A 303 -21.44 -7.53 -9.51
N GLU A 304 -21.97 -8.66 -9.92
CA GLU A 304 -21.48 -9.93 -9.41
C GLU A 304 -20.00 -10.05 -9.79
N LEU A 305 -19.13 -9.93 -8.78
CA LEU A 305 -17.70 -10.12 -8.93
C LEU A 305 -17.44 -11.62 -9.07
N ALA A 306 -17.53 -12.13 -10.29
CA ALA A 306 -17.18 -13.52 -10.57
C ALA A 306 -15.69 -13.63 -10.87
N PRO A 307 -14.99 -14.66 -10.39
CA PRO A 307 -13.56 -14.86 -10.70
C PRO A 307 -13.25 -14.83 -12.19
N ASP A 308 -14.22 -15.20 -13.02
CA ASP A 308 -14.13 -15.30 -14.48
C ASP A 308 -14.58 -14.03 -15.21
N SER A 309 -14.93 -12.96 -14.51
CA SER A 309 -15.37 -11.69 -15.08
C SER A 309 -14.40 -10.54 -14.80
N PHE A 310 -14.64 -9.41 -15.45
CA PHE A 310 -13.99 -8.16 -15.06
C PHE A 310 -14.53 -7.69 -13.69
N TYR A 311 -13.65 -7.14 -12.88
CA TYR A 311 -13.98 -6.65 -11.53
C TYR A 311 -14.47 -5.21 -11.53
N ILE A 312 -13.89 -4.36 -12.39
CA ILE A 312 -14.17 -2.91 -12.38
C ILE A 312 -14.68 -2.38 -13.72
N SER A 313 -15.05 -3.25 -14.66
CA SER A 313 -15.53 -2.81 -15.99
C SER A 313 -16.75 -1.90 -15.96
N GLU A 314 -17.57 -1.99 -14.91
CA GLU A 314 -18.75 -1.16 -14.72
C GLU A 314 -18.54 -0.08 -13.63
N ALA A 315 -17.38 -0.08 -12.97
CA ALA A 315 -17.05 0.84 -11.88
C ALA A 315 -16.47 2.16 -12.39
N LEU A 316 -16.65 3.22 -11.60
CA LEU A 316 -16.09 4.55 -11.87
C LEU A 316 -16.47 5.03 -13.29
N TRP A 317 -15.47 5.31 -14.11
CA TRP A 317 -15.57 5.74 -15.52
C TRP A 317 -15.41 4.61 -16.53
N TYR A 318 -15.03 3.38 -16.09
CA TYR A 318 -14.64 2.31 -17.02
C TYR A 318 -15.79 1.78 -17.87
N LYS A 319 -17.02 1.80 -17.40
CA LYS A 319 -18.20 1.50 -18.19
C LYS A 319 -18.26 2.31 -19.50
N GLU A 320 -17.84 3.57 -19.44
CA GLU A 320 -17.82 4.43 -20.62
C GLU A 320 -16.52 4.26 -21.41
N TYR A 321 -15.38 4.12 -20.73
CA TYR A 321 -14.07 3.98 -21.38
C TYR A 321 -13.98 2.72 -22.24
N LEU A 322 -14.56 1.61 -21.79
CA LEU A 322 -14.61 0.35 -22.55
C LEU A 322 -15.49 0.41 -23.81
N LYS A 323 -16.31 1.45 -23.97
CA LYS A 323 -17.03 1.72 -25.23
C LYS A 323 -16.16 2.43 -26.27
N SER A 324 -15.00 2.95 -25.89
CA SER A 324 -14.07 3.62 -26.80
C SER A 324 -13.18 2.60 -27.52
N PRO A 325 -13.25 2.48 -28.86
CA PRO A 325 -12.37 1.59 -29.61
C PRO A 325 -10.88 1.88 -29.37
N LYS A 326 -10.52 3.16 -29.24
CA LYS A 326 -9.14 3.59 -28.95
C LYS A 326 -8.67 3.13 -27.56
N PHE A 327 -9.54 3.21 -26.55
CA PHE A 327 -9.22 2.74 -25.21
C PHE A 327 -9.03 1.22 -25.19
N VAL A 328 -9.95 0.46 -25.80
CA VAL A 328 -9.89 -1.00 -25.88
C VAL A 328 -8.65 -1.46 -26.66
N GLN A 329 -8.32 -0.80 -27.77
CA GLN A 329 -7.11 -1.11 -28.53
C GLN A 329 -5.85 -0.89 -27.65
N LEU A 330 -5.73 0.27 -27.01
CA LEU A 330 -4.61 0.56 -26.13
C LEU A 330 -4.53 -0.43 -24.96
N LEU A 331 -5.67 -0.81 -24.37
CA LEU A 331 -5.73 -1.82 -23.31
C LEU A 331 -5.15 -3.16 -23.78
N LYS A 332 -5.52 -3.64 -24.98
CA LYS A 332 -4.98 -4.87 -25.56
C LYS A 332 -3.48 -4.77 -25.80
N GLU A 333 -3.01 -3.70 -26.41
CA GLU A 333 -1.59 -3.47 -26.68
C GLU A 333 -0.79 -3.43 -25.37
N ARG A 334 -1.28 -2.71 -24.36
CA ARG A 334 -0.62 -2.64 -23.05
C ARG A 334 -0.58 -3.97 -22.34
N TRP A 335 -1.68 -4.73 -22.35
CA TRP A 335 -1.74 -6.06 -21.75
C TRP A 335 -0.66 -6.98 -22.33
N TRP A 336 -0.53 -7.05 -23.65
CA TRP A 336 0.46 -7.90 -24.32
C TRP A 336 1.90 -7.53 -23.96
N VAL A 337 2.18 -6.25 -23.78
CA VAL A 337 3.51 -5.77 -23.38
C VAL A 337 3.82 -6.10 -21.90
N LEU A 338 2.83 -5.96 -21.03
CA LEU A 338 2.99 -6.09 -19.59
C LEU A 338 2.87 -7.53 -19.08
N ARG A 339 2.08 -8.35 -19.73
CA ARG A 339 1.80 -9.74 -19.31
C ARG A 339 3.06 -10.54 -18.95
N PRO A 340 4.13 -10.60 -19.75
CA PRO A 340 5.34 -11.35 -19.39
C PRO A 340 6.00 -10.84 -18.10
N GLN A 341 5.89 -9.55 -17.82
CA GLN A 341 6.40 -8.96 -16.58
C GLN A 341 5.55 -9.39 -15.38
N PHE A 342 4.23 -9.47 -15.55
CA PHE A 342 3.33 -9.96 -14.51
C PHE A 342 3.52 -11.46 -14.23
N GLU A 343 3.70 -12.28 -15.28
CA GLU A 343 4.03 -13.71 -15.11
C GLU A 343 5.30 -13.92 -14.29
N SER A 344 6.29 -13.05 -14.41
CA SER A 344 7.53 -13.12 -13.62
C SER A 344 7.36 -12.81 -12.12
N LEU A 345 6.23 -12.21 -11.71
CA LEU A 345 6.00 -11.83 -10.31
C LEU A 345 5.63 -13.02 -9.40
N THR A 346 5.40 -14.21 -9.94
CA THR A 346 5.29 -15.43 -9.10
C THR A 346 6.56 -15.66 -8.29
N THR A 347 7.72 -15.43 -8.89
CA THR A 347 9.01 -15.52 -8.17
C THR A 347 9.15 -14.42 -7.10
N PHE A 348 8.54 -13.26 -7.29
CA PHE A 348 8.48 -12.23 -6.27
C PHE A 348 7.63 -12.67 -5.08
N VAL A 349 6.46 -13.28 -5.32
CA VAL A 349 5.60 -13.85 -4.27
C VAL A 349 6.37 -14.91 -3.47
N ASP A 350 7.05 -15.83 -4.16
CA ASP A 350 7.89 -16.87 -3.52
C ASP A 350 9.01 -16.24 -2.68
N SER A 351 9.63 -15.15 -3.16
CA SER A 351 10.67 -14.45 -2.40
C SER A 351 10.14 -13.75 -1.15
N LEU A 352 8.92 -13.21 -1.22
CA LEU A 352 8.25 -12.62 -0.04
C LEU A 352 7.95 -13.68 1.01
N ASP A 353 7.46 -14.84 0.58
CA ASP A 353 7.24 -15.97 1.47
C ASP A 353 8.53 -16.41 2.17
N GLY A 354 9.60 -16.58 1.42
CA GLY A 354 10.92 -16.91 1.99
C GLY A 354 11.40 -15.89 3.02
N LEU A 355 11.01 -14.61 2.85
CA LEU A 355 11.38 -13.54 3.76
C LEU A 355 10.55 -13.55 5.04
N ILE A 356 9.22 -13.72 4.96
CA ILE A 356 8.33 -13.45 6.11
C ILE A 356 7.73 -14.72 6.74
N ARG A 357 7.82 -15.89 6.13
CA ARG A 357 7.11 -17.13 6.53
C ARG A 357 7.16 -17.42 8.03
N LYS A 358 8.37 -17.41 8.61
CA LYS A 358 8.52 -17.70 10.05
C LYS A 358 7.81 -16.67 10.91
N ALA A 359 8.03 -15.38 10.62
CA ALA A 359 7.41 -14.29 11.34
C ALA A 359 5.89 -14.23 11.14
N ALA A 360 5.40 -14.57 9.94
CA ALA A 360 3.98 -14.59 9.60
C ALA A 360 3.21 -15.69 10.36
N VAL A 361 3.78 -16.86 10.54
CA VAL A 361 3.17 -17.94 11.34
C VAL A 361 3.01 -17.52 12.80
N ASP A 362 4.03 -16.89 13.38
CA ASP A 362 3.97 -16.39 14.75
C ASP A 362 3.02 -15.20 14.89
N ASP A 363 2.96 -14.33 13.86
CA ASP A 363 2.02 -13.22 13.77
C ASP A 363 0.55 -13.70 13.85
N GLN A 364 0.21 -14.74 13.09
CA GLN A 364 -1.12 -15.34 13.11
C GLN A 364 -1.48 -15.94 14.46
N THR A 365 -0.53 -16.63 15.08
CA THR A 365 -0.72 -17.19 16.43
C THR A 365 -0.94 -16.09 17.45
N LYS A 366 -0.17 -15.01 17.38
CA LYS A 366 -0.27 -13.86 18.29
C LYS A 366 -1.63 -13.17 18.20
N TRP A 367 -2.09 -12.92 16.98
CA TRP A 367 -3.29 -12.11 16.75
C TRP A 367 -4.56 -12.93 16.59
N ASN A 368 -4.45 -14.27 16.51
CA ASN A 368 -5.55 -15.20 16.35
C ASN A 368 -6.58 -14.74 15.29
N ASN A 369 -6.08 -14.26 14.13
CA ASN A 369 -6.90 -13.67 13.10
C ASN A 369 -7.41 -14.67 12.05
N MET A 370 -7.12 -15.96 12.24
CA MET A 370 -7.51 -17.05 11.34
C MET A 370 -8.84 -17.70 11.69
N ASP A 371 -9.38 -17.44 12.88
CA ASP A 371 -10.62 -18.02 13.35
C ASP A 371 -11.84 -17.22 12.90
N GLY A 372 -12.47 -17.64 11.79
CA GLY A 372 -13.73 -17.10 11.34
C GLY A 372 -13.68 -15.64 10.90
N VAL A 373 -12.51 -15.15 10.53
CA VAL A 373 -12.41 -13.82 9.99
C VAL A 373 -13.11 -13.75 8.65
N ARG A 374 -14.02 -12.82 8.54
CA ARG A 374 -14.97 -12.56 7.49
C ARG A 374 -14.35 -12.30 6.10
N TYR A 375 -13.07 -11.97 6.04
CA TYR A 375 -12.42 -11.40 4.88
C TYR A 375 -11.42 -12.30 4.19
N ASP A 376 -11.02 -13.40 4.81
CA ASP A 376 -10.14 -14.41 4.22
C ASP A 376 -10.54 -15.81 4.73
N THR A 377 -10.77 -16.74 3.82
CA THR A 377 -11.22 -18.09 4.14
C THR A 377 -10.07 -19.03 4.53
N CYS A 378 -8.83 -18.61 4.35
CA CYS A 378 -7.67 -19.41 4.71
C CYS A 378 -7.47 -19.42 6.23
N THR A 379 -7.23 -20.60 6.78
CA THR A 379 -7.10 -20.81 8.24
C THR A 379 -5.66 -20.94 8.71
N THR A 380 -4.69 -20.89 7.79
CA THR A 380 -3.26 -20.90 8.10
C THR A 380 -2.48 -20.03 7.14
N TYR A 381 -1.35 -19.49 7.57
CA TYR A 381 -0.48 -18.70 6.68
C TYR A 381 -0.03 -19.51 5.45
N PRO A 382 0.43 -20.77 5.54
CA PRO A 382 0.78 -21.53 4.35
C PRO A 382 -0.37 -21.66 3.36
N SER A 383 -1.61 -21.88 3.82
CA SER A 383 -2.77 -21.94 2.93
C SER A 383 -3.10 -20.60 2.29
N ALA A 384 -2.92 -19.50 3.02
CA ALA A 384 -3.14 -18.15 2.49
C ALA A 384 -2.09 -17.76 1.43
N PHE A 385 -0.83 -18.16 1.64
CA PHE A 385 0.24 -18.00 0.66
C PHE A 385 -0.06 -18.76 -0.64
N GLU A 386 -0.36 -20.06 -0.54
CA GLU A 386 -0.67 -20.90 -1.71
C GLU A 386 -1.91 -20.38 -2.44
N ASN A 387 -2.95 -19.98 -1.72
CA ASN A 387 -4.15 -19.39 -2.31
C ASN A 387 -3.82 -18.10 -3.08
N LEU A 388 -3.07 -17.18 -2.50
CA LEU A 388 -2.66 -15.95 -3.17
C LEU A 388 -1.90 -16.24 -4.47
N ARG A 389 -0.94 -17.18 -4.41
CA ARG A 389 -0.12 -17.59 -5.53
C ARG A 389 -0.97 -18.18 -6.66
N CYS A 390 -1.83 -19.15 -6.34
CA CYS A 390 -2.73 -19.79 -7.30
C CYS A 390 -3.70 -18.78 -7.94
N VAL A 391 -4.36 -17.97 -7.14
CA VAL A 391 -5.30 -16.94 -7.62
C VAL A 391 -4.61 -15.95 -8.56
N TYR A 392 -3.39 -15.54 -8.24
CA TYR A 392 -2.62 -14.64 -9.09
C TYR A 392 -2.29 -15.27 -10.45
N GLU A 393 -1.78 -16.50 -10.48
CA GLU A 393 -1.44 -17.24 -11.70
C GLU A 393 -2.68 -17.48 -12.57
N GLU A 394 -3.77 -17.95 -11.98
CA GLU A 394 -5.04 -18.17 -12.67
C GLU A 394 -5.61 -16.87 -13.25
N ARG A 395 -5.50 -15.76 -12.50
CA ARG A 395 -6.03 -14.47 -12.94
C ARG A 395 -5.31 -13.93 -14.17
N ILE A 396 -4.01 -14.14 -14.30
CA ILE A 396 -3.26 -13.77 -15.51
C ILE A 396 -3.88 -14.46 -16.75
N VAL A 397 -4.14 -15.75 -16.66
CA VAL A 397 -4.72 -16.54 -17.76
C VAL A 397 -6.16 -16.10 -18.07
N LYS A 398 -6.96 -15.85 -17.05
CA LYS A 398 -8.35 -15.38 -17.21
C LYS A 398 -8.41 -13.98 -17.81
N LEU A 399 -7.58 -13.06 -17.30
CA LEU A 399 -7.56 -11.69 -17.80
C LEU A 399 -7.06 -11.61 -19.24
N ASP A 400 -6.15 -12.49 -19.64
CA ASP A 400 -5.73 -12.65 -21.02
C ASP A 400 -6.93 -12.97 -21.96
N SER A 401 -7.74 -13.94 -21.57
CA SER A 401 -8.95 -14.31 -22.31
C SER A 401 -9.98 -13.17 -22.35
N LEU A 402 -10.21 -12.51 -21.20
CA LEU A 402 -11.17 -11.42 -21.07
C LEU A 402 -10.79 -10.22 -21.97
N ILE A 403 -9.53 -9.77 -21.87
CA ILE A 403 -9.05 -8.62 -22.66
C ILE A 403 -9.03 -8.96 -24.16
N THR A 404 -8.62 -10.18 -24.53
CA THR A 404 -8.61 -10.61 -25.93
C THR A 404 -10.02 -10.62 -26.53
N SER A 405 -11.03 -11.02 -25.77
CA SER A 405 -12.43 -11.11 -26.21
C SER A 405 -13.14 -9.75 -26.39
N LEU A 406 -12.58 -8.66 -25.82
CA LEU A 406 -13.17 -7.33 -26.02
C LEU A 406 -13.27 -7.01 -27.51
N SER A 407 -14.46 -6.62 -27.99
CA SER A 407 -14.64 -6.22 -29.39
C SER A 407 -14.16 -4.79 -29.59
N VAL A 408 -13.32 -4.59 -30.60
CA VAL A 408 -13.02 -3.27 -31.14
C VAL A 408 -14.02 -3.05 -32.30
N SER A 409 -15.26 -2.62 -31.96
CA SER A 409 -16.21 -2.21 -33.01
C SER A 409 -15.74 -0.85 -33.54
N LEU A 410 -15.45 -0.83 -34.83
CA LEU A 410 -15.11 0.37 -35.61
C LEU A 410 -16.31 1.32 -35.72
#